data_a4b0b8ec04fc379b82195c0299c71620
#
_entry.id   a4b0b8ec04fc379b82195c0299c71620
#
_cell.length_a   1.000
_cell.length_b   1.000
_cell.length_c   1.000
_cell.angle_alpha   90.00
_cell.angle_beta   90.00
_cell.angle_gamma   90.00
#
_symmetry.space_group_name_H-M   'P 1'
#
loop_
_entity.id
_entity.type
_entity.pdbx_description
1 polymer ?
#
loop_
_entity_poly.entity_id
_entity_poly.type
_entity_poly.pdbx_seq_one_letter_code
_entity_poly.pdbx_strand_id
1 'polypeptide(L)'
;MTPVKQIPKVKGIDNTLRLLKEGYPFIPNRMKSLNTNIFQTRIMGKKAICITGREAARLFYNPEYFIRHKANPKRIQKTLFGENAIQGMDGAAHLHRKELFLSILAPERISVLRQIVRTRYTKAISVWTRRDQICLFDEIGTILCKSTCEWCDIPITTKEAKLHGQQFMTMVYAIAQIGPKYWQGKSARKKTEECIESVIKDVRSGERTPKKGSALDQITKFRDIDGTPLTDRAAA
;
A
#
# COMPACT_ATOMS: atom_id res chain seq x y z
N MET A 1 -0.60 30.51 32.65
CA MET A 1 -0.28 29.92 31.34
C MET A 1 0.87 28.94 31.50
N THR A 2 0.63 27.68 31.38
CA THR A 2 1.70 26.66 31.44
C THR A 2 2.64 26.87 30.24
N PRO A 3 3.96 26.95 30.43
CA PRO A 3 4.90 27.21 29.35
C PRO A 3 4.78 26.08 28.30
N VAL A 4 4.55 26.45 27.06
CA VAL A 4 4.54 25.50 25.94
C VAL A 4 5.91 24.83 25.87
N LYS A 5 5.96 23.57 26.26
CA LYS A 5 7.19 22.78 26.26
C LYS A 5 7.73 22.70 24.83
N GLN A 6 8.90 23.24 24.55
CA GLN A 6 9.51 23.20 23.24
C GLN A 6 9.73 21.75 22.80
N ILE A 7 9.31 21.42 21.56
CA ILE A 7 9.54 20.10 20.99
C ILE A 7 11.04 19.87 20.82
N PRO A 8 11.62 18.81 21.42
CA PRO A 8 13.03 18.48 21.28
C PRO A 8 13.43 18.34 19.81
N LYS A 9 14.62 18.82 19.44
CA LYS A 9 15.14 18.75 18.08
C LYS A 9 16.30 17.76 17.98
N VAL A 10 16.26 16.91 16.97
CA VAL A 10 17.39 16.04 16.62
C VAL A 10 18.48 16.86 15.95
N LYS A 11 19.72 16.69 16.39
CA LYS A 11 20.90 17.37 15.82
C LYS A 11 21.11 17.00 14.34
N GLY A 12 21.57 17.97 13.55
CA GLY A 12 21.88 17.83 12.13
C GLY A 12 20.98 18.69 11.24
N ILE A 13 21.53 19.12 10.09
CA ILE A 13 20.82 19.95 9.12
C ILE A 13 19.71 19.16 8.44
N ASP A 14 19.99 17.89 8.07
CA ASP A 14 19.04 16.95 7.50
C ASP A 14 19.41 15.52 7.92
N ASN A 15 18.43 14.75 8.31
CA ASN A 15 18.63 13.38 8.80
C ASN A 15 18.20 12.29 7.81
N THR A 16 17.98 12.62 6.55
CA THR A 16 17.56 11.66 5.50
C THR A 16 18.52 10.49 5.36
N LEU A 17 19.83 10.75 5.29
CA LEU A 17 20.83 9.68 5.16
C LEU A 17 20.87 8.77 6.38
N ARG A 18 20.69 9.35 7.58
CA ARG A 18 20.60 8.57 8.82
C ARG A 18 19.36 7.69 8.83
N LEU A 19 18.20 8.24 8.40
CA LEU A 19 16.96 7.47 8.27
C LEU A 19 17.13 6.32 7.29
N LEU A 20 17.76 6.54 6.13
CA LEU A 20 18.00 5.49 5.13
C LEU A 20 18.97 4.41 5.65
N LYS A 21 19.99 4.79 6.42
CA LYS A 21 20.96 3.86 7.00
C LYS A 21 20.39 3.04 8.16
N GLU A 22 19.63 3.68 9.06
CA GLU A 22 19.10 3.05 10.27
C GLU A 22 17.75 2.35 10.02
N GLY A 23 16.97 2.81 9.04
CA GLY A 23 15.65 2.27 8.74
C GLY A 23 14.65 2.43 9.91
N TYR A 24 13.92 1.37 10.23
CA TYR A 24 12.90 1.36 11.29
C TYR A 24 13.39 1.80 12.68
N PRO A 25 14.60 1.45 13.15
CA PRO A 25 15.14 1.92 14.41
C PRO A 25 15.36 3.44 14.52
N PHE A 26 15.35 4.17 13.41
CA PHE A 26 15.64 5.62 13.43
C PHE A 26 14.77 6.40 14.42
N ILE A 27 13.47 6.25 14.36
CA ILE A 27 12.51 6.96 15.23
C ILE A 27 12.59 6.47 16.67
N PRO A 28 12.48 5.16 16.97
CA PRO A 28 12.58 4.65 18.34
C PRO A 28 13.89 5.03 19.03
N ASN A 29 15.02 5.01 18.34
CA ASN A 29 16.31 5.38 18.91
C ASN A 29 16.34 6.85 19.37
N ARG A 30 15.75 7.78 18.57
CA ARG A 30 15.65 9.21 18.94
C ARG A 30 14.67 9.42 20.10
N MET A 31 13.53 8.74 20.09
CA MET A 31 12.59 8.78 21.20
C MET A 31 13.27 8.38 22.51
N LYS A 32 14.00 7.28 22.49
CA LYS A 32 14.77 6.80 23.65
C LYS A 32 15.86 7.78 24.08
N SER A 33 16.68 8.26 23.13
CA SER A 33 17.82 9.14 23.45
C SER A 33 17.40 10.52 23.95
N LEU A 34 16.25 11.03 23.51
CA LEU A 34 15.69 12.31 23.91
C LEU A 34 14.69 12.19 25.08
N ASN A 35 14.44 10.97 25.55
CA ASN A 35 13.44 10.64 26.57
C ASN A 35 12.10 11.36 26.33
N THR A 36 11.54 11.16 25.13
CA THR A 36 10.33 11.86 24.68
C THR A 36 9.52 11.02 23.70
N ASN A 37 8.22 11.29 23.62
CA ASN A 37 7.30 10.70 22.64
C ASN A 37 7.08 11.61 21.42
N ILE A 38 7.76 12.76 21.35
CA ILE A 38 7.67 13.73 20.27
C ILE A 38 9.02 14.41 20.04
N PHE A 39 9.47 14.45 18.79
CA PHE A 39 10.64 15.25 18.43
C PHE A 39 10.52 15.83 17.03
N GLN A 40 11.28 16.90 16.79
CA GLN A 40 11.41 17.53 15.48
C GLN A 40 12.73 17.13 14.84
N THR A 41 12.67 16.87 13.54
CA THR A 41 13.84 16.63 12.69
C THR A 41 13.62 17.26 11.31
N ARG A 42 14.59 17.11 10.41
CA ARG A 42 14.44 17.44 8.99
C ARG A 42 14.73 16.19 8.17
N ILE A 43 13.83 15.87 7.22
CA ILE A 43 13.92 14.72 6.33
C ILE A 43 13.60 15.20 4.91
N MET A 44 14.44 14.89 3.95
CA MET A 44 14.32 15.33 2.54
C MET A 44 14.15 16.85 2.42
N GLY A 45 14.91 17.61 3.21
CA GLY A 45 14.86 19.07 3.27
C GLY A 45 13.63 19.64 3.97
N LYS A 46 12.65 18.82 4.35
CA LYS A 46 11.40 19.26 4.98
C LYS A 46 11.46 19.06 6.50
N LYS A 47 10.86 20.00 7.24
CA LYS A 47 10.63 19.87 8.67
C LYS A 47 9.66 18.69 8.89
N ALA A 48 10.03 17.77 9.77
CA ALA A 48 9.24 16.62 10.18
C ALA A 48 9.09 16.58 11.68
N ILE A 49 7.90 16.28 12.19
CA ILE A 49 7.62 16.02 13.60
C ILE A 49 7.30 14.53 13.70
N CYS A 50 8.11 13.82 14.49
CA CYS A 50 7.88 12.41 14.77
C CYS A 50 7.16 12.29 16.11
N ILE A 51 6.06 11.53 16.11
CA ILE A 51 5.22 11.30 17.29
C ILE A 51 5.01 9.80 17.48
N THR A 52 4.83 9.36 18.71
CA THR A 52 4.57 7.96 19.06
C THR A 52 3.63 7.84 20.24
N GLY A 53 2.94 6.68 20.34
CA GLY A 53 2.01 6.38 21.41
C GLY A 53 0.54 6.57 21.00
N ARG A 54 -0.35 6.05 21.85
CA ARG A 54 -1.80 6.00 21.60
C ARG A 54 -2.40 7.39 21.37
N GLU A 55 -2.09 8.33 22.24
CA GLU A 55 -2.64 9.70 22.17
C GLU A 55 -2.14 10.45 20.94
N ALA A 56 -0.87 10.27 20.57
CA ALA A 56 -0.31 10.83 19.36
C ALA A 56 -0.95 10.24 18.10
N ALA A 57 -1.23 8.94 18.07
CA ALA A 57 -1.97 8.32 16.98
C ALA A 57 -3.41 8.87 16.89
N ARG A 58 -4.10 9.02 18.02
CA ARG A 58 -5.44 9.62 18.06
C ARG A 58 -5.45 11.04 17.48
N LEU A 59 -4.48 11.85 17.88
CA LEU A 59 -4.31 13.21 17.37
C LEU A 59 -4.02 13.20 15.85
N PHE A 60 -3.11 12.32 15.39
CA PHE A 60 -2.71 12.22 14.00
C PHE A 60 -3.87 11.86 13.06
N TYR A 61 -4.82 11.06 13.52
CA TYR A 61 -6.00 10.69 12.74
C TYR A 61 -7.15 11.69 12.85
N ASN A 62 -7.00 12.78 13.61
CA ASN A 62 -8.00 13.84 13.65
C ASN A 62 -7.85 14.76 12.42
N PRO A 63 -8.86 14.82 11.52
CA PRO A 63 -8.80 15.61 10.29
C PRO A 63 -8.81 17.13 10.51
N GLU A 64 -9.13 17.60 11.71
CA GLU A 64 -9.04 19.03 12.06
C GLU A 64 -7.59 19.50 12.15
N TYR A 65 -6.64 18.60 12.52
CA TYR A 65 -5.25 18.95 12.75
C TYR A 65 -4.31 18.47 11.66
N PHE A 66 -4.69 17.41 10.94
CA PHE A 66 -3.82 16.75 9.97
C PHE A 66 -4.51 16.52 8.64
N ILE A 67 -3.82 16.84 7.57
CA ILE A 67 -4.23 16.55 6.19
C ILE A 67 -3.26 15.58 5.54
N ARG A 68 -3.75 14.81 4.56
CA ARG A 68 -2.95 13.85 3.77
C ARG A 68 -2.43 14.44 2.48
N HIS A 69 -3.12 15.49 1.98
CA HIS A 69 -2.75 16.13 0.72
C HIS A 69 -1.27 16.54 0.72
N LYS A 70 -0.53 16.10 -0.29
CA LYS A 70 0.93 16.32 -0.44
C LYS A 70 1.81 15.77 0.70
N ALA A 71 1.28 14.97 1.64
CA ALA A 71 2.07 14.38 2.72
C ALA A 71 3.05 13.32 2.19
N ASN A 72 2.58 12.45 1.30
CA ASN A 72 3.42 11.41 0.72
C ASN A 72 4.38 11.97 -0.34
N PRO A 73 5.70 11.68 -0.24
CA PRO A 73 6.66 12.05 -1.28
C PRO A 73 6.26 11.46 -2.64
N LYS A 74 6.36 12.24 -3.72
CA LYS A 74 6.03 11.80 -5.09
C LYS A 74 6.73 10.50 -5.50
N ARG A 75 7.95 10.27 -4.99
CA ARG A 75 8.68 9.03 -5.29
C ARG A 75 7.97 7.78 -4.73
N ILE A 76 7.37 7.88 -3.52
CA ILE A 76 6.61 6.78 -2.89
C ILE A 76 5.28 6.58 -3.64
N GLN A 77 4.62 7.66 -4.02
CA GLN A 77 3.42 7.59 -4.84
C GLN A 77 3.71 6.85 -6.16
N LYS A 78 4.80 7.19 -6.84
CA LYS A 78 5.17 6.61 -8.14
C LYS A 78 5.64 5.15 -8.09
N THR A 79 5.98 4.62 -6.91
CA THR A 79 6.42 3.22 -6.77
C THR A 79 5.39 2.33 -6.08
N LEU A 80 4.60 2.85 -5.15
CA LEU A 80 3.72 2.01 -4.32
C LEU A 80 2.25 2.40 -4.38
N PHE A 81 1.90 3.67 -4.11
CA PHE A 81 0.49 4.04 -3.89
C PHE A 81 -0.24 4.52 -5.15
N GLY A 82 0.47 5.05 -6.14
CA GLY A 82 -0.12 5.77 -7.27
C GLY A 82 -0.28 7.27 -7.01
N GLU A 83 -0.22 8.02 -8.09
CA GLU A 83 -0.56 9.44 -8.07
C GLU A 83 -2.09 9.56 -8.00
N ASN A 84 -2.60 10.45 -7.15
CA ASN A 84 -4.03 10.65 -6.89
C ASN A 84 -4.76 9.47 -6.21
N ALA A 85 -4.02 8.56 -5.57
CA ALA A 85 -4.61 7.49 -4.80
C ALA A 85 -5.22 8.01 -3.48
N ILE A 86 -6.12 7.23 -2.89
CA ILE A 86 -6.86 7.56 -1.66
C ILE A 86 -5.96 8.03 -0.51
N GLN A 87 -4.71 7.56 -0.44
CA GLN A 87 -3.75 7.96 0.59
C GLN A 87 -3.34 9.44 0.51
N GLY A 88 -3.59 10.11 -0.61
CA GLY A 88 -3.32 11.53 -0.81
C GLY A 88 -4.58 12.40 -0.80
N MET A 89 -5.74 11.84 -0.49
CA MET A 89 -7.04 12.53 -0.47
C MET A 89 -7.43 12.94 0.94
N ASP A 90 -8.25 13.99 1.05
CA ASP A 90 -8.83 14.48 2.30
C ASP A 90 -10.33 14.72 2.15
N GLY A 91 -11.02 14.97 3.26
CA GLY A 91 -12.42 15.38 3.31
C GLY A 91 -13.41 14.34 2.78
N ALA A 92 -14.52 14.81 2.21
CA ALA A 92 -15.61 13.97 1.74
C ALA A 92 -15.19 13.00 0.62
N ALA A 93 -14.35 13.43 -0.31
CA ALA A 93 -13.84 12.55 -1.37
C ALA A 93 -13.02 11.38 -0.83
N HIS A 94 -12.19 11.61 0.21
CA HIS A 94 -11.48 10.52 0.89
C HIS A 94 -12.45 9.55 1.57
N LEU A 95 -13.46 10.06 2.29
CA LEU A 95 -14.44 9.23 2.99
C LEU A 95 -15.23 8.38 2.00
N HIS A 96 -15.70 8.96 0.92
CA HIS A 96 -16.45 8.28 -0.13
C HIS A 96 -15.64 7.15 -0.78
N ARG A 97 -14.38 7.38 -1.16
CA ARG A 97 -13.51 6.30 -1.67
C ARG A 97 -13.16 5.27 -0.60
N LYS A 98 -13.03 5.67 0.66
CA LYS A 98 -12.78 4.77 1.77
C LYS A 98 -13.95 3.79 1.97
N GLU A 99 -15.19 4.21 1.78
CA GLU A 99 -16.37 3.34 1.85
C GLU A 99 -16.31 2.19 0.84
N LEU A 100 -15.84 2.45 -0.39
CA LEU A 100 -15.59 1.40 -1.38
C LEU A 100 -14.60 0.36 -0.84
N PHE A 101 -13.45 0.79 -0.29
CA PHE A 101 -12.48 -0.13 0.28
C PHE A 101 -13.05 -0.91 1.48
N LEU A 102 -13.81 -0.27 2.35
CA LEU A 102 -14.45 -0.94 3.49
C LEU A 102 -15.48 -1.99 3.05
N SER A 103 -16.21 -1.74 1.97
CA SER A 103 -17.15 -2.72 1.42
C SER A 103 -16.44 -3.93 0.79
N ILE A 104 -15.34 -3.68 0.06
CA ILE A 104 -14.50 -4.74 -0.51
C ILE A 104 -13.84 -5.55 0.61
N LEU A 105 -13.36 -4.91 1.67
CA LEU A 105 -12.65 -5.51 2.80
C LEU A 105 -13.57 -5.87 3.97
N ALA A 106 -14.87 -6.03 3.74
CA ALA A 106 -15.82 -6.46 4.79
C ALA A 106 -15.39 -7.81 5.41
N PRO A 107 -15.66 -8.03 6.71
CA PRO A 107 -15.21 -9.22 7.43
C PRO A 107 -15.54 -10.53 6.74
N GLU A 108 -16.73 -10.64 6.15
CA GLU A 108 -17.21 -11.82 5.43
C GLU A 108 -16.34 -12.10 4.20
N ARG A 109 -16.00 -11.06 3.46
CA ARG A 109 -15.15 -11.14 2.26
C ARG A 109 -13.70 -11.49 2.61
N ILE A 110 -13.18 -10.92 3.68
CA ILE A 110 -11.85 -11.28 4.22
C ILE A 110 -11.84 -12.74 4.69
N SER A 111 -12.95 -13.25 5.25
CA SER A 111 -13.07 -14.66 5.60
C SER A 111 -12.93 -15.57 4.38
N VAL A 112 -13.54 -15.19 3.24
CA VAL A 112 -13.39 -15.91 1.96
C VAL A 112 -11.94 -15.89 1.47
N LEU A 113 -11.29 -14.71 1.48
CA LEU A 113 -9.87 -14.61 1.10
C LEU A 113 -9.00 -15.53 1.96
N ARG A 114 -9.24 -15.55 3.27
CA ARG A 114 -8.51 -16.41 4.20
C ARG A 114 -8.67 -17.90 3.88
N GLN A 115 -9.87 -18.33 3.49
CA GLN A 115 -10.12 -19.72 3.07
C GLN A 115 -9.39 -20.05 1.76
N ILE A 116 -9.43 -19.16 0.77
CA ILE A 116 -8.69 -19.33 -0.50
C ILE A 116 -7.18 -19.47 -0.22
N VAL A 117 -6.61 -18.58 0.58
CA VAL A 117 -5.19 -18.61 0.97
C VAL A 117 -4.86 -19.93 1.67
N ARG A 118 -5.67 -20.33 2.67
CA ARG A 118 -5.47 -21.60 3.41
C ARG A 118 -5.46 -22.81 2.47
N THR A 119 -6.43 -22.90 1.56
CA THR A 119 -6.53 -24.00 0.61
C THR A 119 -5.28 -24.06 -0.30
N ARG A 120 -4.80 -22.91 -0.78
CA ARG A 120 -3.61 -22.84 -1.63
C ARG A 120 -2.35 -23.20 -0.85
N TYR A 121 -2.24 -22.77 0.39
CA TYR A 121 -1.13 -23.15 1.27
C TYR A 121 -1.08 -24.65 1.49
N THR A 122 -2.20 -25.27 1.85
CA THR A 122 -2.27 -26.73 2.05
C THR A 122 -1.82 -27.48 0.80
N LYS A 123 -2.27 -27.05 -0.40
CA LYS A 123 -1.81 -27.64 -1.66
C LYS A 123 -0.32 -27.39 -1.92
N ALA A 124 0.20 -26.23 -1.58
CA ALA A 124 1.62 -25.92 -1.77
C ALA A 124 2.53 -26.77 -0.88
N ILE A 125 2.16 -26.99 0.40
CA ILE A 125 2.91 -27.83 1.33
C ILE A 125 3.11 -29.24 0.75
N SER A 126 2.10 -29.86 0.17
CA SER A 126 2.22 -31.20 -0.44
C SER A 126 3.18 -31.24 -1.65
N VAL A 127 3.41 -30.10 -2.30
CA VAL A 127 4.40 -29.97 -3.38
C VAL A 127 5.79 -29.70 -2.81
N TRP A 128 5.87 -28.85 -1.76
CA TRP A 128 7.15 -28.47 -1.13
C TRP A 128 7.83 -29.66 -0.46
N THR A 129 7.08 -30.59 0.14
CA THR A 129 7.62 -31.82 0.75
C THR A 129 8.37 -32.74 -0.22
N ARG A 130 8.22 -32.50 -1.54
CA ARG A 130 8.90 -33.25 -2.61
C ARG A 130 10.11 -32.52 -3.18
N ARG A 131 10.48 -31.36 -2.61
CA ARG A 131 11.62 -30.55 -3.06
C ARG A 131 12.67 -30.49 -1.97
N ASP A 132 13.94 -30.53 -2.36
CA ASP A 132 15.07 -30.44 -1.42
C ASP A 132 15.09 -29.08 -0.70
N GLN A 133 14.78 -28.01 -1.40
CA GLN A 133 14.67 -26.67 -0.83
C GLN A 133 13.68 -25.78 -1.58
N ILE A 134 13.13 -24.79 -0.88
CA ILE A 134 12.28 -23.74 -1.43
C ILE A 134 12.74 -22.38 -0.92
N CYS A 135 12.52 -21.32 -1.70
CA CYS A 135 12.51 -19.97 -1.18
C CYS A 135 11.09 -19.64 -0.70
N LEU A 136 10.84 -19.76 0.59
CA LEU A 136 9.51 -19.58 1.17
C LEU A 136 8.90 -18.24 0.82
N PHE A 137 9.71 -17.19 0.77
CA PHE A 137 9.28 -15.84 0.45
C PHE A 137 8.70 -15.72 -0.98
N ASP A 138 9.33 -16.34 -1.96
CA ASP A 138 8.88 -16.33 -3.37
C ASP A 138 7.61 -17.18 -3.55
N GLU A 139 7.55 -18.32 -2.88
CA GLU A 139 6.37 -19.20 -2.90
C GLU A 139 5.17 -18.50 -2.27
N ILE A 140 5.35 -17.83 -1.12
CA ILE A 140 4.31 -17.03 -0.45
C ILE A 140 3.82 -15.90 -1.36
N GLY A 141 4.73 -15.16 -1.98
CA GLY A 141 4.38 -14.08 -2.91
C GLY A 141 3.48 -14.57 -4.05
N THR A 142 3.80 -15.73 -4.61
CA THR A 142 2.99 -16.36 -5.68
C THR A 142 1.61 -16.79 -5.17
N ILE A 143 1.55 -17.43 -3.99
CA ILE A 143 0.29 -17.90 -3.38
C ILE A 143 -0.62 -16.71 -3.08
N LEU A 144 -0.10 -15.67 -2.44
CA LEU A 144 -0.87 -14.49 -2.09
C LEU A 144 -1.38 -13.75 -3.32
N CYS A 145 -0.52 -13.53 -4.32
CA CYS A 145 -0.93 -12.89 -5.58
C CYS A 145 -2.08 -13.66 -6.23
N LYS A 146 -1.93 -14.98 -6.40
CA LYS A 146 -2.97 -15.81 -7.01
C LYS A 146 -4.26 -15.84 -6.20
N SER A 147 -4.15 -15.86 -4.87
CA SER A 147 -5.31 -15.86 -3.97
C SER A 147 -6.07 -14.54 -4.02
N THR A 148 -5.35 -13.41 -4.03
CA THR A 148 -5.96 -12.09 -4.11
C THR A 148 -6.63 -11.87 -5.47
N CYS A 149 -5.99 -12.26 -6.56
CA CYS A 149 -6.59 -12.17 -7.89
C CYS A 149 -7.88 -13.01 -8.00
N GLU A 150 -7.89 -14.25 -7.49
CA GLU A 150 -9.10 -15.08 -7.42
C GLU A 150 -10.20 -14.42 -6.58
N TRP A 151 -9.84 -13.87 -5.44
CA TRP A 151 -10.77 -13.19 -4.56
C TRP A 151 -11.34 -11.89 -5.16
N CYS A 152 -10.53 -11.16 -5.92
CA CYS A 152 -10.94 -9.97 -6.66
C CYS A 152 -11.72 -10.28 -7.94
N ASP A 153 -11.73 -11.55 -8.39
CA ASP A 153 -12.22 -12.00 -9.69
C ASP A 153 -11.38 -11.52 -10.88
N ILE A 154 -10.08 -11.38 -10.68
CA ILE A 154 -9.10 -11.06 -11.71
C ILE A 154 -8.54 -12.37 -12.29
N PRO A 155 -8.62 -12.62 -13.61
CA PRO A 155 -8.07 -13.81 -14.21
C PRO A 155 -6.55 -13.79 -14.15
N ILE A 156 -5.95 -14.89 -13.71
CA ILE A 156 -4.50 -14.99 -13.62
C ILE A 156 -4.04 -16.46 -13.71
N THR A 157 -3.05 -16.73 -14.54
CA THR A 157 -2.35 -18.01 -14.58
C THR A 157 -1.32 -18.11 -13.43
N THR A 158 -0.83 -19.32 -13.15
CA THR A 158 0.21 -19.50 -12.13
C THR A 158 1.53 -18.82 -12.52
N LYS A 159 1.85 -18.77 -13.82
CA LYS A 159 3.04 -18.09 -14.33
C LYS A 159 2.95 -16.57 -14.13
N GLU A 160 1.81 -15.99 -14.44
CA GLU A 160 1.55 -14.56 -14.22
C GLU A 160 1.52 -14.21 -12.73
N ALA A 161 0.90 -15.04 -11.88
CA ALA A 161 0.89 -14.83 -10.45
C ALA A 161 2.29 -14.82 -9.84
N LYS A 162 3.23 -15.65 -10.33
CA LYS A 162 4.63 -15.62 -9.94
C LYS A 162 5.28 -14.30 -10.35
N LEU A 163 5.07 -13.88 -11.61
CA LEU A 163 5.62 -12.62 -12.14
C LEU A 163 5.09 -11.41 -11.38
N HIS A 164 3.76 -11.30 -11.21
CA HIS A 164 3.14 -10.18 -10.50
C HIS A 164 3.46 -10.19 -9.00
N GLY A 165 3.56 -11.36 -8.37
CA GLY A 165 4.05 -11.47 -6.99
C GLY A 165 5.44 -10.85 -6.82
N GLN A 166 6.37 -11.16 -7.71
CA GLN A 166 7.71 -10.55 -7.73
C GLN A 166 7.67 -9.04 -8.01
N GLN A 167 6.78 -8.58 -8.89
CA GLN A 167 6.59 -7.16 -9.18
C GLN A 167 6.09 -6.41 -7.94
N PHE A 168 5.09 -6.93 -7.23
CA PHE A 168 4.60 -6.33 -5.98
C PHE A 168 5.71 -6.21 -4.93
N MET A 169 6.52 -7.25 -4.75
CA MET A 169 7.65 -7.21 -3.84
C MET A 169 8.69 -6.15 -4.27
N THR A 170 8.99 -6.08 -5.56
CA THR A 170 9.88 -5.06 -6.13
C THR A 170 9.37 -3.65 -5.85
N MET A 171 8.07 -3.40 -5.97
CA MET A 171 7.45 -2.11 -5.64
C MET A 171 7.64 -1.74 -4.17
N VAL A 172 7.42 -2.68 -3.26
CA VAL A 172 7.60 -2.47 -1.81
C VAL A 172 9.06 -2.16 -1.47
N TYR A 173 10.00 -2.93 -1.99
CA TYR A 173 11.42 -2.70 -1.73
C TYR A 173 11.95 -1.40 -2.35
N ALA A 174 11.39 -0.96 -3.47
CA ALA A 174 11.83 0.24 -4.17
C ALA A 174 11.61 1.56 -3.38
N ILE A 175 10.75 1.57 -2.37
CA ILE A 175 10.41 2.76 -1.58
C ILE A 175 11.66 3.42 -0.99
N ALA A 176 12.55 2.62 -0.41
CA ALA A 176 13.78 3.08 0.25
C ALA A 176 15.03 3.04 -0.66
N GLN A 177 14.88 2.65 -1.94
CA GLN A 177 16.01 2.48 -2.86
C GLN A 177 16.29 3.73 -3.69
N ILE A 178 17.52 3.85 -4.17
CA ILE A 178 17.99 4.90 -5.09
C ILE A 178 18.54 4.23 -6.35
N GLY A 179 18.50 4.93 -7.49
CA GLY A 179 19.06 4.45 -8.75
C GLY A 179 18.28 3.31 -9.39
N PRO A 180 18.95 2.28 -9.96
CA PRO A 180 18.31 1.23 -10.76
C PRO A 180 17.18 0.50 -10.07
N LYS A 181 17.32 0.18 -8.78
CA LYS A 181 16.28 -0.50 -7.99
C LYS A 181 15.00 0.33 -7.84
N TYR A 182 15.13 1.65 -7.73
CA TYR A 182 13.98 2.55 -7.75
C TYR A 182 13.24 2.51 -9.10
N TRP A 183 13.99 2.51 -10.21
CA TRP A 183 13.41 2.45 -11.55
C TRP A 183 12.74 1.10 -11.84
N GLN A 184 13.31 0.00 -11.31
CA GLN A 184 12.68 -1.31 -11.36
C GLN A 184 11.32 -1.31 -10.66
N GLY A 185 11.21 -0.68 -9.48
CA GLY A 185 9.93 -0.54 -8.77
C GLY A 185 8.89 0.25 -9.57
N LYS A 186 9.28 1.36 -10.20
CA LYS A 186 8.40 2.12 -11.10
C LYS A 186 7.93 1.30 -12.30
N SER A 187 8.85 0.55 -12.93
CA SER A 187 8.52 -0.31 -14.06
C SER A 187 7.58 -1.44 -13.65
N ALA A 188 7.84 -2.07 -12.49
CA ALA A 188 6.98 -3.11 -11.93
C ALA A 188 5.56 -2.59 -11.70
N ARG A 189 5.42 -1.41 -11.08
CA ARG A 189 4.12 -0.78 -10.90
C ARG A 189 3.39 -0.54 -12.21
N LYS A 190 4.06 0.08 -13.17
CA LYS A 190 3.46 0.37 -14.48
C LYS A 190 2.90 -0.90 -15.15
N LYS A 191 3.69 -1.98 -15.16
CA LYS A 191 3.27 -3.26 -15.74
C LYS A 191 2.07 -3.88 -15.01
N THR A 192 2.03 -3.76 -13.68
CA THR A 192 0.91 -4.26 -12.89
C THR A 192 -0.36 -3.44 -13.13
N GLU A 193 -0.24 -2.10 -13.16
CA GLU A 193 -1.36 -1.20 -13.51
C GLU A 193 -1.90 -1.51 -14.91
N GLU A 194 -1.05 -1.61 -15.93
CA GLU A 194 -1.44 -1.93 -17.30
C GLU A 194 -2.22 -3.25 -17.41
N CYS A 195 -1.80 -4.27 -16.64
CA CYS A 195 -2.50 -5.55 -16.59
C CYS A 195 -3.91 -5.40 -16.00
N ILE A 196 -4.07 -4.68 -14.89
CA ILE A 196 -5.37 -4.49 -14.25
C ILE A 196 -6.24 -3.55 -15.07
N GLU A 197 -5.67 -2.49 -15.66
CA GLU A 197 -6.39 -1.60 -16.59
C GLU A 197 -7.01 -2.38 -17.77
N SER A 198 -6.29 -3.37 -18.31
CA SER A 198 -6.83 -4.22 -19.38
C SER A 198 -8.08 -4.99 -18.91
N VAL A 199 -8.00 -5.62 -17.73
CA VAL A 199 -9.15 -6.36 -17.16
C VAL A 199 -10.35 -5.44 -16.90
N ILE A 200 -10.11 -4.21 -16.45
CA ILE A 200 -11.17 -3.22 -16.22
C ILE A 200 -11.81 -2.80 -17.53
N LYS A 201 -11.03 -2.61 -18.60
CA LYS A 201 -11.53 -2.31 -19.95
C LYS A 201 -12.39 -3.43 -20.50
N ASP A 202 -11.98 -4.68 -20.36
CA ASP A 202 -12.75 -5.85 -20.79
C ASP A 202 -14.11 -5.92 -20.07
N VAL A 203 -14.17 -5.53 -18.79
CA VAL A 203 -15.44 -5.44 -18.06
C VAL A 203 -16.31 -4.29 -18.57
N ARG A 204 -15.72 -3.14 -18.81
CA ARG A 204 -16.46 -1.95 -19.26
C ARG A 204 -16.93 -2.03 -20.69
N SER A 205 -16.21 -2.74 -21.56
CA SER A 205 -16.63 -3.04 -22.95
C SER A 205 -17.69 -4.15 -23.01
N GLY A 206 -17.94 -4.87 -21.93
CA GLY A 206 -18.87 -6.00 -21.91
C GLY A 206 -18.26 -7.33 -22.36
N GLU A 207 -16.97 -7.36 -22.72
CA GLU A 207 -16.25 -8.58 -23.07
C GLU A 207 -16.11 -9.54 -21.88
N ARG A 208 -16.18 -9.00 -20.66
CA ARG A 208 -16.12 -9.75 -19.40
C ARG A 208 -17.21 -9.33 -18.44
N THR A 209 -17.88 -10.33 -17.85
CA THR A 209 -18.83 -10.11 -16.75
C THR A 209 -18.21 -10.56 -15.43
N PRO A 210 -17.88 -9.66 -14.50
CA PRO A 210 -17.33 -10.05 -13.21
C PRO A 210 -18.39 -10.68 -12.31
N LYS A 211 -17.96 -11.50 -11.36
CA LYS A 211 -18.85 -12.06 -10.33
C LYS A 211 -19.49 -10.93 -9.54
N LYS A 212 -20.81 -10.97 -9.40
CA LYS A 212 -21.58 -9.98 -8.62
C LYS A 212 -20.99 -9.81 -7.22
N GLY A 213 -20.69 -8.58 -6.84
CA GLY A 213 -20.12 -8.23 -5.54
C GLY A 213 -18.64 -8.54 -5.39
N SER A 214 -17.92 -9.02 -6.43
CA SER A 214 -16.45 -9.12 -6.39
C SER A 214 -15.81 -7.73 -6.29
N ALA A 215 -14.53 -7.65 -5.95
CA ALA A 215 -13.81 -6.37 -5.97
C ALA A 215 -13.84 -5.73 -7.36
N LEU A 216 -13.63 -6.53 -8.39
CA LEU A 216 -13.68 -6.09 -9.79
C LEU A 216 -15.07 -5.53 -10.15
N ASP A 217 -16.16 -6.20 -9.75
CA ASP A 217 -17.53 -5.73 -9.98
C ASP A 217 -17.80 -4.40 -9.28
N GLN A 218 -17.37 -4.26 -8.03
CA GLN A 218 -17.57 -3.04 -7.25
C GLN A 218 -16.76 -1.87 -7.80
N ILE A 219 -15.48 -2.08 -8.10
CA ILE A 219 -14.60 -1.01 -8.61
C ILE A 219 -15.04 -0.51 -9.98
N THR A 220 -15.43 -1.42 -10.89
CA THR A 220 -15.84 -1.03 -12.24
C THR A 220 -17.15 -0.25 -12.28
N LYS A 221 -18.04 -0.46 -11.30
CA LYS A 221 -19.32 0.25 -11.13
C LYS A 221 -19.21 1.50 -10.26
N PHE A 222 -18.13 1.65 -9.52
CA PHE A 222 -17.99 2.75 -8.58
C PHE A 222 -17.98 4.10 -9.30
N ARG A 223 -18.65 5.05 -8.70
CA ARG A 223 -18.66 6.45 -9.13
C ARG A 223 -18.10 7.31 -8.03
N ASP A 224 -17.28 8.28 -8.40
CA ASP A 224 -16.73 9.25 -7.45
C ASP A 224 -17.85 10.16 -6.90
N ILE A 225 -17.53 11.00 -5.95
CA ILE A 225 -18.48 11.86 -5.24
C ILE A 225 -19.24 12.84 -6.19
N ASP A 226 -18.66 13.14 -7.34
CA ASP A 226 -19.25 13.95 -8.40
C ASP A 226 -20.11 13.13 -9.39
N GLY A 227 -20.31 11.84 -9.13
CA GLY A 227 -21.06 10.91 -9.98
C GLY A 227 -20.30 10.38 -11.18
N THR A 228 -19.05 10.80 -11.42
CA THR A 228 -18.23 10.30 -12.53
C THR A 228 -17.65 8.93 -12.23
N PRO A 229 -17.54 8.04 -13.22
CA PRO A 229 -16.84 6.77 -13.02
C PRO A 229 -15.34 7.02 -12.83
N LEU A 230 -14.67 6.17 -12.04
CA LEU A 230 -13.21 6.18 -12.01
C LEU A 230 -12.64 5.96 -13.41
N THR A 231 -11.55 6.65 -13.76
CA THR A 231 -10.78 6.29 -14.95
C THR A 231 -10.26 4.85 -14.80
N ASP A 232 -9.97 4.15 -15.91
CA ASP A 232 -9.44 2.77 -15.86
C ASP A 232 -8.20 2.70 -14.97
N ARG A 233 -7.33 3.68 -15.11
CA ARG A 233 -6.12 3.78 -14.28
C ARG A 233 -6.37 4.07 -12.80
N ALA A 234 -7.41 4.84 -12.47
CA ALA A 234 -7.75 5.11 -11.07
C ALA A 234 -8.47 3.92 -10.42
N ALA A 235 -9.07 3.06 -11.23
CA ALA A 235 -9.71 1.83 -10.82
C ALA A 235 -8.72 0.64 -10.73
N ALA A 236 -7.61 0.68 -11.46
CA ALA A 236 -6.50 -0.28 -11.41
C ALA A 236 -5.55 -0.01 -10.23
#